data_293a1dda6e96144f4c02ab71e4953bb7
#
_entry.id   293a1dda6e96144f4c02ab71e4953bb7
#
_cell.length_a   1.000
_cell.length_b   1.000
_cell.length_c   1.000
_cell.angle_alpha   90.00
_cell.angle_beta   90.00
_cell.angle_gamma   90.00
#
_symmetry.space_group_name_H-M   'P 1'
#
loop_
_entity.id
_entity.type
_entity.pdbx_description
1 polymer ?
#
loop_
_entity_poly.entity_id
_entity_poly.type
_entity_poly.pdbx_seq_one_letter_code
_entity_poly.pdbx_strand_id
1 'polypeptide(L)'
;MPKQLSLSERIIIERMISKDYSFASIGRNLERSASTISREVIKYRCFVDRIPLPGENDCTHKNSCLKNSICDDVGVHGCYGYRCKRCPEDRICTNICASYESSQCPLLDKPPYVCTNCSMLKQCKRNKAYYTAHRADAAHHKSIRNAHSGVRKTPSELRAIADIIEPLIAKGQSLNHICATHLDELGISERTLYNYIDQGVFKVRNIDLPKKVVYRQRRPKKVLTKLEYQYRQGRTYEDFKSFMEANPDLPVVEMDTVKGGRNKGKVFLTMIFRRTSFMLIFLMNDGTQDSVIQIFDSLTEILGVSLFKRLYPVILTDNGVEFKNPQALEHTRTGLSRTRVFFCDPQASWQKPQVENNHRLIRRILPKGVSFSPLTVADVTLICCHINSVLRENLDNKTPFDLMDSKDGKKLLSLLQLSPIPPDEVTLSPKLLKR
;
A
#
# COMPACT_ATOMS: atom_id res chain seq x y z
N MET A 1 7.26 0.81 30.16
CA MET A 1 6.39 1.98 29.88
C MET A 1 5.05 1.74 30.56
N PRO A 2 4.41 2.73 31.18
CA PRO A 2 3.07 2.55 31.75
C PRO A 2 2.10 2.18 30.64
N LYS A 3 1.41 1.05 30.82
CA LYS A 3 0.45 0.51 29.85
C LYS A 3 -0.72 1.50 29.69
N GLN A 4 -0.99 1.94 28.47
CA GLN A 4 -2.09 2.87 28.17
C GLN A 4 -3.44 2.20 28.45
N LEU A 5 -4.48 3.02 28.71
CA LEU A 5 -5.83 2.51 28.93
C LEU A 5 -6.42 1.98 27.63
N SER A 6 -6.96 0.78 27.68
CA SER A 6 -7.68 0.15 26.56
C SER A 6 -9.13 0.65 26.49
N LEU A 7 -9.81 0.42 25.37
CA LEU A 7 -11.24 0.72 25.23
C LEU A 7 -12.08 0.00 26.30
N SER A 8 -11.75 -1.25 26.61
CA SER A 8 -12.45 -2.03 27.66
C SER A 8 -12.30 -1.39 29.04
N GLU A 9 -11.09 -0.94 29.41
CA GLU A 9 -10.87 -0.21 30.67
C GLU A 9 -11.66 1.10 30.66
N ARG A 10 -11.72 1.84 29.57
CA ARG A 10 -12.53 3.06 29.42
C ARG A 10 -14.03 2.81 29.58
N ILE A 11 -14.55 1.71 29.04
CA ILE A 11 -15.96 1.29 29.23
C ILE A 11 -16.24 0.99 30.70
N ILE A 12 -15.32 0.35 31.41
CA ILE A 12 -15.45 0.09 32.84
C ILE A 12 -15.46 1.41 33.61
N ILE A 13 -14.57 2.36 33.28
CA ILE A 13 -14.55 3.70 33.91
C ILE A 13 -15.90 4.40 33.72
N GLU A 14 -16.44 4.45 32.51
CA GLU A 14 -17.74 5.07 32.19
C GLU A 14 -18.88 4.44 33.00
N ARG A 15 -18.95 3.09 33.04
CA ARG A 15 -19.97 2.34 33.80
C ARG A 15 -19.85 2.55 35.30
N MET A 16 -18.64 2.56 35.84
CA MET A 16 -18.45 2.76 37.30
C MET A 16 -18.74 4.19 37.70
N ILE A 17 -18.41 5.20 36.90
CA ILE A 17 -18.81 6.60 37.12
C ILE A 17 -20.34 6.69 37.10
N SER A 18 -21.03 6.04 36.19
CA SER A 18 -22.51 6.07 36.12
C SER A 18 -23.18 5.41 37.34
N LYS A 19 -22.44 4.59 38.07
CA LYS A 19 -22.89 3.95 39.33
C LYS A 19 -22.33 4.64 40.58
N ASP A 20 -21.79 5.84 40.46
CA ASP A 20 -21.27 6.71 41.54
C ASP A 20 -20.06 6.11 42.30
N TYR A 21 -19.26 5.27 41.69
CA TYR A 21 -18.03 4.78 42.29
C TYR A 21 -16.94 5.85 42.33
N SER A 22 -16.19 5.91 43.42
CA SER A 22 -15.05 6.82 43.55
C SER A 22 -13.90 6.41 42.61
N PHE A 23 -13.07 7.35 42.18
CA PHE A 23 -11.88 7.05 41.35
C PHE A 23 -10.89 6.10 42.03
N ALA A 24 -10.84 6.11 43.38
CA ALA A 24 -10.04 5.14 44.14
C ALA A 24 -10.58 3.71 43.96
N SER A 25 -11.93 3.55 43.99
CA SER A 25 -12.57 2.25 43.75
C SER A 25 -12.40 1.77 42.29
N ILE A 26 -12.57 2.68 41.33
CA ILE A 26 -12.34 2.40 39.91
C ILE A 26 -10.88 2.00 39.70
N GLY A 27 -9.96 2.74 40.30
CA GLY A 27 -8.52 2.44 40.20
C GLY A 27 -8.16 1.07 40.73
N ARG A 28 -8.71 0.68 41.89
CA ARG A 28 -8.52 -0.68 42.43
C ARG A 28 -9.05 -1.77 41.52
N ASN A 29 -10.23 -1.56 40.91
CA ASN A 29 -10.83 -2.52 39.99
C ASN A 29 -9.99 -2.72 38.72
N LEU A 30 -9.33 -1.67 38.23
CA LEU A 30 -8.52 -1.68 37.00
C LEU A 30 -7.02 -1.85 37.25
N GLU A 31 -6.60 -2.05 38.52
CA GLU A 31 -5.17 -2.07 38.92
C GLU A 31 -4.41 -0.82 38.46
N ARG A 32 -5.08 0.34 38.54
CA ARG A 32 -4.56 1.65 38.15
C ARG A 32 -4.63 2.63 39.29
N SER A 33 -3.79 3.65 39.30
CA SER A 33 -3.88 4.72 40.30
C SER A 33 -5.13 5.56 40.08
N ALA A 34 -5.72 6.06 41.17
CA ALA A 34 -6.85 6.99 41.11
C ALA A 34 -6.51 8.26 40.30
N SER A 35 -5.24 8.70 40.34
CA SER A 35 -4.77 9.85 39.57
C SER A 35 -4.76 9.57 38.06
N THR A 36 -4.55 8.32 37.64
CA THR A 36 -4.66 7.91 36.22
C THR A 36 -6.10 8.02 35.74
N ILE A 37 -7.07 7.56 36.56
CA ILE A 37 -8.50 7.65 36.23
C ILE A 37 -8.94 9.13 36.20
N SER A 38 -8.52 9.91 37.15
CA SER A 38 -8.81 11.36 37.21
C SER A 38 -8.31 12.09 35.96
N ARG A 39 -7.04 11.87 35.58
CA ARG A 39 -6.44 12.48 34.37
C ARG A 39 -7.15 12.05 33.10
N GLU A 40 -7.52 10.79 32.98
CA GLU A 40 -8.27 10.26 31.83
C GLU A 40 -9.61 10.95 31.68
N VAL A 41 -10.39 11.03 32.76
CA VAL A 41 -11.71 11.70 32.78
C VAL A 41 -11.60 13.19 32.46
N ILE A 42 -10.71 13.91 33.14
CA ILE A 42 -10.50 15.33 32.89
C ILE A 42 -10.09 15.59 31.44
N LYS A 43 -9.15 14.79 30.90
CA LYS A 43 -8.60 14.97 29.57
C LYS A 43 -9.62 14.73 28.46
N TYR A 44 -10.50 13.74 28.64
CA TYR A 44 -11.38 13.27 27.57
C TYR A 44 -12.87 13.50 27.83
N ARG A 45 -13.23 14.21 28.91
CA ARG A 45 -14.61 14.67 29.09
C ARG A 45 -15.01 15.60 27.95
N CYS A 46 -16.25 15.47 27.50
CA CYS A 46 -16.81 16.29 26.44
C CYS A 46 -17.81 17.26 27.04
N PHE A 47 -17.68 18.53 26.71
CA PHE A 47 -18.66 19.54 27.08
C PHE A 47 -19.78 19.55 26.04
N VAL A 48 -21.01 19.68 26.56
CA VAL A 48 -22.21 19.85 25.74
C VAL A 48 -22.72 21.25 26.06
N ASP A 49 -22.61 22.12 25.06
CA ASP A 49 -23.10 23.51 25.20
C ASP A 49 -24.60 23.51 25.31
N ARG A 50 -25.08 24.31 26.25
CA ARG A 50 -26.49 24.57 26.42
C ARG A 50 -26.89 25.73 25.52
N ILE A 51 -28.01 25.62 24.85
CA ILE A 51 -28.65 26.76 24.21
C ILE A 51 -29.44 27.51 25.30
N PRO A 52 -29.05 28.75 25.67
CA PRO A 52 -29.76 29.52 26.65
C PRO A 52 -31.22 29.76 26.22
N LEU A 53 -32.15 29.62 27.14
CA LEU A 53 -33.55 30.00 26.91
C LEU A 53 -33.70 31.51 26.92
N PRO A 54 -34.76 32.08 26.31
CA PRO A 54 -35.06 33.51 26.43
C PRO A 54 -35.08 33.97 27.89
N GLY A 55 -34.44 35.08 28.21
CA GLY A 55 -34.35 35.62 29.57
C GLY A 55 -33.27 34.96 30.46
N GLU A 56 -32.44 34.06 29.93
CA GLU A 56 -31.37 33.39 30.67
C GLU A 56 -29.98 33.89 30.23
N ASN A 57 -29.42 34.81 31.02
CA ASN A 57 -28.03 35.24 30.84
C ASN A 57 -27.12 34.52 31.84
N ASP A 58 -26.28 33.62 31.31
CA ASP A 58 -25.31 32.82 32.07
C ASP A 58 -23.88 33.38 32.01
N CYS A 59 -23.70 34.63 31.55
CA CYS A 59 -22.40 35.27 31.48
C CYS A 59 -21.76 35.41 32.88
N THR A 60 -20.47 35.02 33.01
CA THR A 60 -19.71 35.15 34.25
C THR A 60 -19.63 36.60 34.73
N HIS A 61 -19.61 37.54 33.80
CA HIS A 61 -19.51 38.98 34.06
C HIS A 61 -20.87 39.64 34.33
N LYS A 62 -21.99 38.93 34.30
CA LYS A 62 -23.34 39.48 34.40
C LYS A 62 -23.52 40.49 35.54
N ASN A 63 -22.98 40.17 36.71
CA ASN A 63 -23.16 41.02 37.90
C ASN A 63 -22.26 42.25 37.94
N SER A 64 -21.10 42.23 37.32
CA SER A 64 -20.10 43.30 37.30
C SER A 64 -20.06 44.09 35.98
N CYS A 65 -20.75 43.60 34.94
CA CYS A 65 -20.72 44.22 33.63
C CYS A 65 -21.41 45.59 33.62
N LEU A 66 -20.68 46.58 33.14
CA LEU A 66 -21.18 47.96 32.97
C LEU A 66 -21.63 48.26 31.54
N LYS A 67 -21.50 47.32 30.61
CA LYS A 67 -21.93 47.46 29.21
C LYS A 67 -23.45 47.59 29.13
N ASN A 68 -23.90 48.52 28.29
CA ASN A 68 -25.29 48.72 27.91
C ASN A 68 -25.40 48.86 26.39
N SER A 69 -26.60 48.82 25.85
CA SER A 69 -26.90 49.09 24.43
C SER A 69 -26.10 48.26 23.40
N ILE A 70 -25.60 47.07 23.78
CA ILE A 70 -24.80 46.20 22.88
C ILE A 70 -25.63 45.76 21.67
N CYS A 71 -26.97 45.74 21.80
CA CYS A 71 -27.88 45.35 20.73
C CYS A 71 -28.07 46.44 19.65
N ASP A 72 -27.76 47.68 19.97
CA ASP A 72 -27.93 48.85 19.08
C ASP A 72 -26.98 48.75 17.89
N ASP A 73 -25.78 48.21 18.07
CA ASP A 73 -24.78 47.99 17.01
C ASP A 73 -25.23 47.00 15.91
N VAL A 74 -26.32 46.27 16.13
CA VAL A 74 -26.82 45.20 15.21
C VAL A 74 -28.20 45.55 14.66
N GLY A 75 -28.71 46.77 14.93
CA GLY A 75 -30.00 47.22 14.38
C GLY A 75 -31.23 46.51 14.98
N VAL A 76 -31.10 45.90 16.17
CA VAL A 76 -32.21 45.31 16.88
C VAL A 76 -32.91 46.42 17.65
N HIS A 77 -34.04 46.89 17.12
CA HIS A 77 -34.87 47.90 17.78
C HIS A 77 -35.40 47.39 19.13
N GLY A 78 -35.06 48.10 20.22
CA GLY A 78 -35.63 47.88 21.53
C GLY A 78 -34.69 47.69 22.70
N CYS A 79 -33.38 47.91 22.52
CA CYS A 79 -32.49 47.98 23.67
C CYS A 79 -32.60 49.36 24.33
N TYR A 80 -33.37 49.43 25.39
CA TYR A 80 -33.62 50.69 26.17
C TYR A 80 -32.47 51.05 27.13
N GLY A 81 -31.23 50.81 26.77
CA GLY A 81 -30.07 51.17 27.57
C GLY A 81 -29.92 50.37 28.88
N TYR A 82 -30.57 49.24 29.01
CA TYR A 82 -30.44 48.36 30.16
C TYR A 82 -29.04 47.74 30.25
N ARG A 83 -28.47 47.68 31.42
CA ARG A 83 -27.29 46.85 31.69
C ARG A 83 -27.63 45.37 31.55
N CYS A 84 -26.69 44.54 31.14
CA CYS A 84 -26.88 43.09 30.98
C CYS A 84 -27.57 42.40 32.17
N LYS A 85 -27.29 42.87 33.40
CA LYS A 85 -27.93 42.35 34.65
C LYS A 85 -29.45 42.51 34.67
N ARG A 86 -29.99 43.52 34.01
CA ARG A 86 -31.43 43.92 34.05
C ARG A 86 -32.10 43.86 32.69
N CYS A 87 -31.40 43.39 31.67
CA CYS A 87 -31.93 43.30 30.31
C CYS A 87 -32.96 42.17 30.22
N PRO A 88 -34.18 42.42 29.77
CA PRO A 88 -35.20 41.39 29.58
C PRO A 88 -34.92 40.53 28.33
N GLU A 89 -34.07 41.03 27.40
CA GLU A 89 -33.73 40.40 26.10
C GLU A 89 -32.34 39.78 26.12
N ASP A 90 -31.94 39.17 27.24
CA ASP A 90 -30.58 38.62 27.50
C ASP A 90 -30.03 37.73 26.37
N ARG A 91 -30.93 37.10 25.63
CA ARG A 91 -30.61 36.14 24.57
C ARG A 91 -29.73 36.72 23.43
N ILE A 92 -29.94 37.99 23.11
CA ILE A 92 -29.24 38.65 22.00
C ILE A 92 -27.82 39.02 22.45
N CYS A 93 -27.67 39.49 23.70
CA CYS A 93 -26.36 39.87 24.23
C CYS A 93 -25.36 38.73 24.28
N THR A 94 -25.78 37.49 24.57
CA THR A 94 -24.88 36.32 24.62
C THR A 94 -24.27 35.98 23.24
N ASN A 95 -24.99 36.27 22.18
CA ASN A 95 -24.50 35.99 20.81
C ASN A 95 -23.64 37.11 20.21
N ILE A 96 -23.80 38.33 20.70
CA ILE A 96 -23.19 39.54 20.10
C ILE A 96 -22.02 40.05 20.93
N CYS A 97 -22.06 39.85 22.24
CA CYS A 97 -21.06 40.41 23.16
C CYS A 97 -19.70 39.73 23.04
N ALA A 98 -18.71 40.45 22.53
CA ALA A 98 -17.34 39.95 22.42
C ALA A 98 -16.69 39.57 23.76
N SER A 99 -17.27 40.03 24.88
CA SER A 99 -16.80 39.71 26.25
C SER A 99 -17.73 38.70 26.93
N TYR A 100 -18.60 38.01 26.18
CA TYR A 100 -19.45 36.96 26.75
C TYR A 100 -18.60 35.75 27.11
N GLU A 101 -18.76 35.28 28.32
CA GLU A 101 -18.10 34.10 28.85
C GLU A 101 -19.11 33.30 29.67
N SER A 102 -19.44 32.10 29.18
CA SER A 102 -20.45 31.25 29.84
C SER A 102 -19.95 30.76 31.21
N SER A 103 -20.81 30.81 32.23
CA SER A 103 -20.45 30.37 33.58
C SER A 103 -20.29 28.85 33.64
N GLN A 104 -19.11 28.38 34.03
CA GLN A 104 -18.89 26.96 34.27
C GLN A 104 -19.41 26.52 35.65
N CYS A 105 -19.75 25.22 35.73
CA CYS A 105 -20.21 24.65 36.98
C CYS A 105 -19.03 24.36 37.93
N PRO A 106 -18.96 24.94 39.17
CA PRO A 106 -17.86 24.67 40.08
C PRO A 106 -17.72 23.21 40.52
N LEU A 107 -18.79 22.40 40.36
CA LEU A 107 -18.71 20.95 40.63
C LEU A 107 -17.88 20.20 39.59
N LEU A 108 -17.63 20.79 38.44
CA LEU A 108 -16.76 20.17 37.39
C LEU A 108 -15.26 20.33 37.74
N ASP A 109 -14.91 21.08 38.77
CA ASP A 109 -13.55 21.20 39.29
C ASP A 109 -13.24 20.16 40.36
N LYS A 110 -14.26 19.38 40.76
CA LYS A 110 -14.17 18.31 41.76
C LYS A 110 -14.54 16.96 41.14
N PRO A 111 -13.99 15.83 41.64
CA PRO A 111 -14.42 14.51 41.23
C PRO A 111 -15.93 14.32 41.32
N PRO A 112 -16.57 13.68 40.37
CA PRO A 112 -16.03 12.93 39.20
C PRO A 112 -15.75 13.79 37.95
N TYR A 113 -15.73 15.11 38.01
CA TYR A 113 -15.46 16.08 36.92
C TYR A 113 -16.44 16.03 35.74
N VAL A 114 -17.54 15.32 35.90
CA VAL A 114 -18.61 15.10 34.91
C VAL A 114 -19.98 15.21 35.54
N CYS A 115 -21.00 15.42 34.75
CA CYS A 115 -22.37 15.62 35.20
C CYS A 115 -23.21 14.33 35.31
N THR A 116 -22.63 13.14 35.04
CA THR A 116 -23.39 11.89 34.89
C THR A 116 -24.32 11.59 36.06
N ASN A 117 -23.88 11.78 37.30
CA ASN A 117 -24.67 11.54 38.54
C ASN A 117 -24.98 12.82 39.34
N CYS A 118 -24.96 13.95 38.65
CA CYS A 118 -25.27 15.22 39.34
C CYS A 118 -26.74 15.28 39.72
N SER A 119 -27.03 15.45 41.00
CA SER A 119 -28.40 15.59 41.55
C SER A 119 -29.19 16.74 40.91
N MET A 120 -28.49 17.79 40.49
CA MET A 120 -29.07 18.97 39.84
C MET A 120 -29.15 18.85 38.34
N LEU A 121 -28.84 17.69 37.73
CA LEU A 121 -28.70 17.51 36.28
C LEU A 121 -29.91 18.00 35.46
N LYS A 122 -31.13 17.70 35.97
CA LYS A 122 -32.38 18.07 35.29
C LYS A 122 -32.68 19.57 35.36
N GLN A 123 -32.26 20.25 36.41
CA GLN A 123 -32.50 21.68 36.64
C GLN A 123 -31.30 22.57 36.29
N CYS A 124 -30.18 21.94 35.95
CA CYS A 124 -28.93 22.64 35.68
C CYS A 124 -29.01 23.46 34.39
N LYS A 125 -28.74 24.75 34.52
CA LYS A 125 -28.75 25.74 33.43
C LYS A 125 -27.36 26.01 32.82
N ARG A 126 -26.34 25.27 33.24
CA ARG A 126 -24.94 25.43 32.77
C ARG A 126 -24.56 24.38 31.75
N ASN A 127 -23.46 24.61 31.03
CA ASN A 127 -22.87 23.62 30.15
C ASN A 127 -22.55 22.34 30.92
N LYS A 128 -22.83 21.20 30.33
CA LYS A 128 -22.67 19.87 30.94
C LYS A 128 -21.45 19.18 30.41
N ALA A 129 -20.77 18.44 31.26
CA ALA A 129 -19.64 17.60 30.86
C ALA A 129 -19.98 16.12 31.06
N TYR A 130 -19.64 15.31 30.06
CA TYR A 130 -19.83 13.85 30.08
C TYR A 130 -18.54 13.15 29.71
N TYR A 131 -18.31 11.98 30.29
CA TYR A 131 -17.25 11.07 29.85
C TYR A 131 -17.90 9.91 29.10
N THR A 132 -17.43 9.66 27.87
CA THR A 132 -17.88 8.55 27.03
C THR A 132 -16.68 7.77 26.53
N ALA A 133 -16.60 6.48 26.83
CA ALA A 133 -15.46 5.63 26.56
C ALA A 133 -15.05 5.63 25.07
N HIS A 134 -16.01 5.50 24.17
CA HIS A 134 -15.75 5.50 22.72
C HIS A 134 -15.19 6.82 22.21
N ARG A 135 -15.69 7.98 22.72
CA ARG A 135 -15.15 9.30 22.36
C ARG A 135 -13.75 9.50 22.93
N ALA A 136 -13.52 9.07 24.17
CA ALA A 136 -12.21 9.14 24.80
C ALA A 136 -11.17 8.30 24.02
N ASP A 137 -11.54 7.10 23.61
CA ASP A 137 -10.68 6.20 22.83
C ASP A 137 -10.36 6.78 21.46
N ALA A 138 -11.37 7.27 20.74
CA ALA A 138 -11.19 7.92 19.44
C ALA A 138 -10.29 9.16 19.53
N ALA A 139 -10.49 10.01 20.56
CA ALA A 139 -9.68 11.19 20.81
C ALA A 139 -8.23 10.81 21.17
N HIS A 140 -8.05 9.77 21.97
CA HIS A 140 -6.73 9.23 22.32
C HIS A 140 -5.98 8.75 21.08
N HIS A 141 -6.61 7.92 20.25
CA HIS A 141 -6.02 7.45 18.99
C HIS A 141 -5.74 8.59 18.00
N LYS A 142 -6.60 9.61 17.95
CA LYS A 142 -6.35 10.83 17.16
C LYS A 142 -5.12 11.58 17.68
N SER A 143 -4.98 11.73 19.02
CA SER A 143 -3.81 12.37 19.64
C SER A 143 -2.51 11.63 19.33
N ILE A 144 -2.51 10.28 19.41
CA ILE A 144 -1.34 9.46 19.04
C ILE A 144 -1.01 9.64 17.55
N ARG A 145 -2.00 9.55 16.67
CA ARG A 145 -1.79 9.77 15.23
C ARG A 145 -1.21 11.15 14.95
N ASN A 146 -1.73 12.18 15.59
CA ASN A 146 -1.22 13.55 15.43
C ASN A 146 0.19 13.71 15.98
N ALA A 147 0.52 13.07 17.10
CA ALA A 147 1.87 13.07 17.68
C ALA A 147 2.89 12.32 16.80
N HIS A 148 2.42 11.34 16.02
CA HIS A 148 3.23 10.62 15.03
C HIS A 148 3.14 11.22 13.62
N SER A 149 2.27 12.20 13.38
CA SER A 149 2.19 12.94 12.13
C SER A 149 3.26 14.04 12.13
N GLY A 150 3.96 14.15 11.01
CA GLY A 150 4.98 15.17 10.82
C GLY A 150 6.32 14.60 10.43
N VAL A 151 7.19 15.48 9.96
CA VAL A 151 8.54 15.16 9.50
C VAL A 151 9.48 15.29 10.67
N ARG A 152 10.12 14.17 11.07
CA ARG A 152 11.05 14.12 12.22
C ARG A 152 12.50 14.38 11.83
N LYS A 153 12.76 14.65 10.56
CA LYS A 153 14.09 14.88 10.00
C LYS A 153 14.34 16.36 9.82
N THR A 154 15.58 16.77 10.01
CA THR A 154 16.03 18.14 9.74
C THR A 154 16.02 18.45 8.24
N PRO A 155 15.98 19.74 7.83
CA PRO A 155 16.06 20.11 6.43
C PRO A 155 17.32 19.60 5.71
N SER A 156 18.46 19.49 6.40
CA SER A 156 19.71 18.93 5.86
C SER A 156 19.61 17.43 5.62
N GLU A 157 19.07 16.66 6.58
CA GLU A 157 18.82 15.22 6.39
C GLU A 157 17.82 14.94 5.28
N LEU A 158 16.77 15.76 5.16
CA LEU A 158 15.79 15.64 4.07
C LEU A 158 16.41 15.88 2.70
N ARG A 159 17.34 16.83 2.60
CA ARG A 159 18.09 17.06 1.35
C ARG A 159 18.96 15.86 1.00
N ALA A 160 19.71 15.32 1.96
CA ALA A 160 20.54 14.12 1.75
C ALA A 160 19.68 12.92 1.28
N ILE A 161 18.52 12.72 1.87
CA ILE A 161 17.56 11.69 1.44
C ILE A 161 17.06 11.98 0.01
N ALA A 162 16.71 13.23 -0.31
CA ALA A 162 16.25 13.63 -1.64
C ALA A 162 17.30 13.36 -2.71
N ASP A 163 18.57 13.68 -2.43
CA ASP A 163 19.70 13.48 -3.35
C ASP A 163 19.89 12.00 -3.72
N ILE A 164 19.55 11.08 -2.82
CA ILE A 164 19.57 9.63 -3.07
C ILE A 164 18.32 9.20 -3.86
N ILE A 165 17.12 9.54 -3.37
CA ILE A 165 15.88 8.93 -3.88
C ILE A 165 15.42 9.53 -5.21
N GLU A 166 15.57 10.84 -5.44
CA GLU A 166 15.03 11.53 -6.64
C GLU A 166 15.62 10.94 -7.94
N PRO A 167 16.95 10.77 -8.09
CA PRO A 167 17.51 10.19 -9.31
C PRO A 167 17.16 8.73 -9.51
N LEU A 168 17.04 7.94 -8.43
CA LEU A 168 16.72 6.51 -8.50
C LEU A 168 15.24 6.28 -8.88
N ILE A 169 14.32 7.09 -8.34
CA ILE A 169 12.91 7.08 -8.75
C ILE A 169 12.77 7.51 -10.21
N ALA A 170 13.55 8.48 -10.68
CA ALA A 170 13.56 8.89 -12.09
C ALA A 170 14.05 7.79 -13.04
N LYS A 171 14.84 6.81 -12.56
CA LYS A 171 15.19 5.56 -13.26
C LYS A 171 14.05 4.52 -13.24
N GLY A 172 12.96 4.77 -12.52
CA GLY A 172 11.81 3.86 -12.37
C GLY A 172 12.00 2.81 -11.30
N GLN A 173 12.94 2.98 -10.37
CA GLN A 173 13.12 2.08 -9.23
C GLN A 173 11.95 2.20 -8.25
N SER A 174 11.62 1.10 -7.55
CA SER A 174 10.61 1.10 -6.48
C SER A 174 11.23 1.54 -5.16
N LEU A 175 10.43 2.10 -4.25
CA LEU A 175 10.91 2.46 -2.92
C LEU A 175 11.45 1.26 -2.15
N ASN A 176 10.87 0.07 -2.32
CA ASN A 176 11.41 -1.15 -1.73
C ASN A 176 12.86 -1.42 -2.18
N HIS A 177 13.13 -1.33 -3.50
CA HIS A 177 14.49 -1.53 -4.03
C HIS A 177 15.46 -0.49 -3.44
N ILE A 178 15.07 0.79 -3.46
CA ILE A 178 15.91 1.89 -2.94
C ILE A 178 16.18 1.71 -1.44
N CYS A 179 15.14 1.44 -0.64
CA CYS A 179 15.30 1.26 0.81
C CYS A 179 16.14 0.04 1.16
N ALA A 180 16.02 -1.06 0.41
CA ALA A 180 16.81 -2.26 0.65
C ALA A 180 18.30 -2.07 0.29
N THR A 181 18.59 -1.18 -0.66
CA THR A 181 19.96 -0.87 -1.11
C THR A 181 20.64 0.17 -0.21
N HIS A 182 19.91 1.21 0.21
CA HIS A 182 20.44 2.38 0.95
C HIS A 182 19.88 2.46 2.37
N LEU A 183 19.67 1.32 3.05
CA LEU A 183 19.00 1.29 4.36
C LEU A 183 19.70 2.17 5.40
N ASP A 184 21.03 2.08 5.48
CA ASP A 184 21.84 2.80 6.47
C ASP A 184 21.92 4.30 6.16
N GLU A 185 22.00 4.67 4.90
CA GLU A 185 22.11 6.07 4.45
C GLU A 185 20.80 6.83 4.63
N LEU A 186 19.68 6.19 4.34
CA LEU A 186 18.35 6.80 4.48
C LEU A 186 17.94 6.93 5.95
N GLY A 187 18.29 5.97 6.80
CA GLY A 187 17.98 5.95 8.23
C GLY A 187 16.48 6.10 8.53
N ILE A 188 15.61 5.73 7.58
CA ILE A 188 14.14 5.73 7.69
C ILE A 188 13.56 4.50 7.01
N SER A 189 12.39 4.04 7.51
CA SER A 189 11.70 2.91 6.90
C SER A 189 11.02 3.29 5.58
N GLU A 190 10.81 2.30 4.72
CA GLU A 190 10.05 2.44 3.47
C GLU A 190 8.67 3.10 3.71
N ARG A 191 7.98 2.70 4.79
CA ARG A 191 6.71 3.29 5.19
C ARG A 191 6.81 4.78 5.49
N THR A 192 7.88 5.19 6.17
CA THR A 192 8.15 6.60 6.48
C THR A 192 8.41 7.39 5.20
N LEU A 193 9.16 6.80 4.27
CA LEU A 193 9.46 7.42 2.98
C LEU A 193 8.17 7.62 2.15
N TYR A 194 7.28 6.63 2.10
CA TYR A 194 5.95 6.81 1.49
C TYR A 194 5.16 7.95 2.12
N ASN A 195 5.16 8.05 3.45
CA ASN A 195 4.44 9.11 4.16
C ASN A 195 5.02 10.50 3.84
N TYR A 196 6.33 10.63 3.72
CA TYR A 196 6.97 11.91 3.39
C TYR A 196 6.68 12.33 1.94
N ILE A 197 6.65 11.39 1.01
CA ILE A 197 6.24 11.65 -0.39
C ILE A 197 4.75 12.05 -0.44
N ASP A 198 3.88 11.38 0.32
CA ASP A 198 2.45 11.73 0.43
C ASP A 198 2.24 13.15 0.98
N GLN A 199 3.08 13.58 1.91
CA GLN A 199 3.07 14.92 2.50
C GLN A 199 3.72 16.00 1.61
N GLY A 200 4.30 15.60 0.47
CA GLY A 200 4.96 16.54 -0.45
C GLY A 200 6.26 17.11 0.08
N VAL A 201 6.98 16.37 0.93
CA VAL A 201 8.26 16.78 1.52
C VAL A 201 9.37 16.85 0.47
N PHE A 202 9.29 16.00 -0.57
CA PHE A 202 10.23 15.91 -1.68
C PHE A 202 9.62 16.46 -2.98
N LYS A 203 10.45 16.70 -4.00
CA LYS A 203 9.97 17.04 -5.34
C LYS A 203 9.23 15.88 -6.00
N VAL A 204 9.62 14.65 -5.67
CA VAL A 204 8.97 13.42 -6.13
C VAL A 204 7.56 13.33 -5.57
N ARG A 205 6.61 12.95 -6.42
CA ARG A 205 5.20 12.78 -6.09
C ARG A 205 4.75 11.34 -6.27
N ASN A 206 3.58 11.01 -5.76
CA ASN A 206 2.97 9.68 -5.91
C ASN A 206 2.85 9.19 -7.35
N ILE A 207 2.70 10.11 -8.32
CA ILE A 207 2.60 9.78 -9.73
C ILE A 207 3.92 9.25 -10.31
N ASP A 208 5.04 9.65 -9.71
CA ASP A 208 6.38 9.22 -10.14
C ASP A 208 6.70 7.81 -9.62
N LEU A 209 5.92 7.30 -8.66
CA LEU A 209 6.11 5.98 -8.08
C LEU A 209 5.49 4.88 -8.94
N PRO A 210 6.21 3.78 -9.20
CA PRO A 210 5.82 2.77 -10.19
C PRO A 210 4.48 2.06 -9.99
N LYS A 211 3.92 2.03 -8.78
CA LYS A 211 2.72 1.24 -8.45
C LYS A 211 1.60 2.03 -7.78
N LYS A 212 1.82 3.29 -7.39
CA LYS A 212 0.87 3.99 -6.51
C LYS A 212 -0.35 4.55 -7.25
N VAL A 213 -0.23 4.83 -8.56
CA VAL A 213 -1.34 5.28 -9.39
C VAL A 213 -1.57 4.27 -10.51
N VAL A 214 -2.57 3.40 -10.36
CA VAL A 214 -2.95 2.42 -11.39
C VAL A 214 -4.43 2.55 -11.71
N TYR A 215 -4.75 2.95 -12.95
CA TYR A 215 -6.12 2.94 -13.46
C TYR A 215 -6.54 1.52 -13.83
N ARG A 216 -7.61 1.02 -13.18
CA ARG A 216 -8.19 -0.28 -13.48
C ARG A 216 -9.13 -0.16 -14.68
N GLN A 217 -8.69 -0.62 -15.84
CA GLN A 217 -9.59 -0.73 -17.01
C GLN A 217 -10.58 -1.88 -16.78
N ARG A 218 -11.89 -1.60 -16.91
CA ARG A 218 -12.92 -2.64 -17.01
C ARG A 218 -12.74 -3.40 -18.32
N ARG A 219 -12.46 -4.69 -18.23
CA ARG A 219 -12.41 -5.57 -19.41
C ARG A 219 -13.81 -6.16 -19.64
N PRO A 220 -14.35 -6.14 -20.89
CA PRO A 220 -15.57 -6.86 -21.22
C PRO A 220 -15.30 -8.37 -21.06
N LYS A 221 -16.28 -9.11 -20.53
CA LYS A 221 -16.22 -10.58 -20.46
C LYS A 221 -16.28 -11.12 -21.89
N LYS A 222 -15.24 -11.84 -22.30
CA LYS A 222 -15.24 -12.61 -23.57
C LYS A 222 -16.06 -13.88 -23.37
N VAL A 223 -16.99 -14.14 -24.28
CA VAL A 223 -17.70 -15.41 -24.37
C VAL A 223 -16.72 -16.47 -24.89
N LEU A 224 -16.61 -17.59 -24.17
CA LEU A 224 -15.74 -18.72 -24.55
C LEU A 224 -16.44 -19.53 -25.63
N THR A 225 -15.81 -19.68 -26.78
CA THR A 225 -16.15 -20.72 -27.77
C THR A 225 -15.48 -22.03 -27.39
N LYS A 226 -16.17 -23.16 -27.56
CA LYS A 226 -15.61 -24.51 -27.40
C LYS A 226 -14.47 -24.66 -28.40
N LEU A 227 -13.23 -24.67 -27.94
CA LEU A 227 -12.04 -24.99 -28.75
C LEU A 227 -11.76 -26.48 -28.64
N GLU A 228 -11.46 -27.13 -29.78
CA GLU A 228 -10.92 -28.48 -29.81
C GLU A 228 -9.52 -28.50 -29.16
N TYR A 229 -9.36 -29.32 -28.11
CA TYR A 229 -8.16 -29.31 -27.25
C TYR A 229 -7.32 -30.59 -27.41
N GLN A 230 -7.22 -31.18 -28.59
CA GLN A 230 -6.43 -32.42 -28.83
C GLN A 230 -4.98 -32.29 -28.33
N TYR A 231 -4.32 -31.13 -28.55
CA TYR A 231 -2.95 -30.89 -28.10
C TYR A 231 -2.79 -30.85 -26.58
N ARG A 232 -3.91 -30.68 -25.85
CA ARG A 232 -3.93 -30.62 -24.36
C ARG A 232 -4.13 -31.99 -23.72
N GLN A 233 -4.39 -33.05 -24.47
CA GLN A 233 -4.64 -34.36 -23.88
C GLN A 233 -3.43 -34.84 -23.07
N GLY A 234 -3.61 -35.13 -21.78
CA GLY A 234 -2.55 -35.45 -20.83
C GLY A 234 -1.63 -34.27 -20.45
N ARG A 235 -2.06 -33.01 -20.75
CA ARG A 235 -1.29 -31.78 -20.52
C ARG A 235 -2.16 -30.66 -19.94
N THR A 236 -3.30 -30.98 -19.36
CA THR A 236 -4.17 -29.99 -18.70
C THR A 236 -3.54 -29.47 -17.41
N TYR A 237 -4.12 -28.43 -16.82
CA TYR A 237 -3.67 -27.94 -15.51
C TYR A 237 -3.88 -28.97 -14.39
N GLU A 238 -4.88 -29.82 -14.51
CA GLU A 238 -5.10 -30.93 -13.58
C GLU A 238 -4.00 -31.99 -13.72
N ASP A 239 -3.64 -32.35 -14.96
CA ASP A 239 -2.48 -33.24 -15.21
C ASP A 239 -1.18 -32.63 -14.67
N PHE A 240 -1.02 -31.30 -14.77
CA PHE A 240 0.12 -30.58 -14.18
C PHE A 240 0.15 -30.74 -12.66
N LYS A 241 -0.98 -30.56 -11.95
CA LYS A 241 -1.03 -30.72 -10.51
C LYS A 241 -0.64 -32.15 -10.10
N SER A 242 -1.28 -33.14 -10.71
CA SER A 242 -1.00 -34.56 -10.41
C SER A 242 0.46 -34.90 -10.70
N PHE A 243 1.04 -34.33 -11.77
CA PHE A 243 2.45 -34.52 -12.08
C PHE A 243 3.37 -33.88 -11.04
N MET A 244 3.05 -32.67 -10.59
CA MET A 244 3.83 -31.98 -9.55
C MET A 244 3.69 -32.59 -8.18
N GLU A 245 2.54 -33.17 -7.82
CA GLU A 245 2.36 -33.94 -6.57
C GLU A 245 3.31 -35.16 -6.55
N ALA A 246 3.48 -35.84 -7.68
CA ALA A 246 4.43 -36.94 -7.81
C ALA A 246 5.90 -36.48 -7.92
N ASN A 247 6.15 -35.22 -8.24
CA ASN A 247 7.48 -34.68 -8.50
C ASN A 247 7.64 -33.27 -7.89
N PRO A 248 7.54 -33.08 -6.56
CA PRO A 248 7.44 -31.76 -5.91
C PRO A 248 8.70 -30.91 -6.04
N ASP A 249 9.85 -31.53 -6.25
CA ASP A 249 11.14 -30.83 -6.32
C ASP A 249 11.51 -30.32 -7.73
N LEU A 250 10.77 -30.72 -8.75
CA LEU A 250 11.10 -30.28 -10.10
C LEU A 250 10.89 -28.76 -10.25
N PRO A 251 11.83 -28.06 -10.89
CA PRO A 251 11.64 -26.67 -11.28
C PRO A 251 10.45 -26.52 -12.25
N VAL A 252 9.67 -25.49 -12.06
CA VAL A 252 8.60 -25.10 -12.97
C VAL A 252 8.98 -23.78 -13.63
N VAL A 253 8.87 -23.74 -14.95
CA VAL A 253 9.05 -22.50 -15.73
C VAL A 253 7.70 -22.08 -16.31
N GLU A 254 7.29 -20.86 -16.01
CA GLU A 254 6.11 -20.24 -16.62
C GLU A 254 6.51 -19.57 -17.92
N MET A 255 5.79 -19.87 -19.01
CA MET A 255 6.08 -19.34 -20.33
C MET A 255 4.89 -18.54 -20.88
N ASP A 256 5.20 -17.44 -21.57
CA ASP A 256 4.18 -16.58 -22.19
C ASP A 256 4.81 -15.71 -23.29
N THR A 257 3.96 -15.05 -24.08
CA THR A 257 4.41 -14.07 -25.08
C THR A 257 4.01 -12.66 -24.73
N VAL A 258 4.86 -11.69 -25.04
CA VAL A 258 4.58 -10.26 -24.90
C VAL A 258 4.60 -9.60 -26.26
N LYS A 259 3.44 -9.09 -26.69
CA LYS A 259 3.30 -8.38 -27.98
C LYS A 259 3.53 -6.89 -27.77
N GLY A 260 4.22 -6.22 -28.69
CA GLY A 260 4.43 -4.78 -28.70
C GLY A 260 3.21 -3.99 -29.13
N GLY A 261 3.27 -3.39 -30.32
CA GLY A 261 2.18 -2.65 -30.93
C GLY A 261 1.06 -3.53 -31.49
N ARG A 262 0.06 -2.90 -32.11
CA ARG A 262 -1.09 -3.60 -32.73
C ARG A 262 -0.72 -4.30 -34.06
N ASN A 263 0.35 -3.88 -34.70
CA ASN A 263 0.76 -4.42 -36.00
C ASN A 263 1.57 -5.71 -35.85
N LYS A 264 1.60 -6.53 -36.92
CA LYS A 264 2.52 -7.67 -37.03
C LYS A 264 3.96 -7.17 -36.87
N GLY A 265 4.77 -7.84 -36.07
CA GLY A 265 6.14 -7.50 -35.79
C GLY A 265 6.76 -8.37 -34.72
N LYS A 266 7.96 -8.02 -34.29
CA LYS A 266 8.69 -8.78 -33.27
C LYS A 266 7.89 -8.93 -31.97
N VAL A 267 8.03 -10.09 -31.36
CA VAL A 267 7.32 -10.49 -30.12
C VAL A 267 8.37 -11.04 -29.15
N PHE A 268 8.16 -10.85 -27.86
CA PHE A 268 8.97 -11.52 -26.86
C PHE A 268 8.37 -12.87 -26.47
N LEU A 269 9.21 -13.89 -26.38
CA LEU A 269 8.95 -15.09 -25.60
C LEU A 269 9.58 -14.85 -24.21
N THR A 270 8.83 -15.04 -23.14
CA THR A 270 9.30 -14.93 -21.77
C THR A 270 9.23 -16.27 -21.08
N MET A 271 10.28 -16.64 -20.37
CA MET A 271 10.37 -17.85 -19.57
C MET A 271 10.76 -17.46 -18.15
N ILE A 272 9.95 -17.80 -17.16
CA ILE A 272 10.15 -17.35 -15.77
C ILE A 272 10.24 -18.56 -14.85
N PHE A 273 11.37 -18.70 -14.19
CA PHE A 273 11.59 -19.72 -13.17
C PHE A 273 10.75 -19.42 -11.93
N ARG A 274 9.77 -20.28 -11.62
CA ARG A 274 8.79 -20.01 -10.57
C ARG A 274 9.42 -19.79 -9.19
N ARG A 275 10.48 -20.53 -8.84
CA ARG A 275 11.15 -20.45 -7.53
C ARG A 275 11.99 -19.18 -7.35
N THR A 276 12.70 -18.78 -8.39
CA THR A 276 13.66 -17.66 -8.34
C THR A 276 13.10 -16.37 -8.91
N SER A 277 11.92 -16.42 -9.54
CA SER A 277 11.34 -15.33 -10.35
C SER A 277 12.30 -14.80 -11.42
N PHE A 278 13.36 -15.56 -11.76
CA PHE A 278 14.30 -15.20 -12.81
C PHE A 278 13.61 -15.29 -14.17
N MET A 279 13.65 -14.20 -14.91
CA MET A 279 12.99 -14.08 -16.21
C MET A 279 14.00 -14.06 -17.35
N LEU A 280 13.86 -14.96 -18.29
CA LEU A 280 14.51 -14.90 -19.60
C LEU A 280 13.57 -14.27 -20.62
N ILE A 281 14.10 -13.46 -21.51
CA ILE A 281 13.37 -12.80 -22.58
C ILE A 281 14.08 -13.08 -23.90
N PHE A 282 13.34 -13.60 -24.86
CA PHE A 282 13.84 -13.88 -26.20
C PHE A 282 13.09 -13.09 -27.25
N LEU A 283 13.81 -12.52 -28.22
CA LEU A 283 13.23 -11.74 -29.30
C LEU A 283 12.90 -12.69 -30.48
N MET A 284 11.63 -12.79 -30.80
CA MET A 284 11.13 -13.52 -31.95
C MET A 284 10.72 -12.56 -33.07
N ASN A 285 10.87 -12.96 -34.32
CA ASN A 285 10.46 -12.14 -35.45
C ASN A 285 8.94 -12.02 -35.57
N ASP A 286 8.22 -13.03 -35.11
CA ASP A 286 6.76 -13.06 -35.03
C ASP A 286 6.28 -13.97 -33.88
N GLY A 287 4.96 -14.05 -33.66
CA GLY A 287 4.34 -14.90 -32.62
C GLY A 287 3.82 -16.23 -33.19
N THR A 288 4.62 -16.93 -33.97
CA THR A 288 4.26 -18.23 -34.55
C THR A 288 4.82 -19.41 -33.76
N GLN A 289 4.29 -20.62 -34.03
CA GLN A 289 4.80 -21.85 -33.43
C GLN A 289 6.27 -22.07 -33.80
N ASP A 290 6.60 -21.83 -35.06
CA ASP A 290 7.96 -22.03 -35.58
C ASP A 290 8.97 -21.12 -34.87
N SER A 291 8.61 -19.86 -34.63
CA SER A 291 9.47 -18.94 -33.88
C SER A 291 9.73 -19.41 -32.44
N VAL A 292 8.73 -19.99 -31.78
CA VAL A 292 8.91 -20.57 -30.43
C VAL A 292 9.79 -21.81 -30.48
N ILE A 293 9.55 -22.71 -31.44
CA ILE A 293 10.35 -23.94 -31.64
C ILE A 293 11.82 -23.58 -31.91
N GLN A 294 12.09 -22.57 -32.73
CA GLN A 294 13.46 -22.09 -33.02
C GLN A 294 14.16 -21.63 -31.73
N ILE A 295 13.49 -20.92 -30.82
CA ILE A 295 14.08 -20.54 -29.54
C ILE A 295 14.41 -21.77 -28.69
N PHE A 296 13.52 -22.77 -28.65
CA PHE A 296 13.78 -24.03 -27.94
C PHE A 296 14.96 -24.79 -28.52
N ASP A 297 15.05 -24.87 -29.83
CA ASP A 297 16.16 -25.54 -30.52
C ASP A 297 17.48 -24.83 -30.26
N SER A 298 17.53 -23.50 -30.42
CA SER A 298 18.74 -22.68 -30.13
C SER A 298 19.16 -22.81 -28.67
N LEU A 299 18.22 -22.76 -27.71
CA LEU A 299 18.53 -22.98 -26.29
C LEU A 299 19.07 -24.39 -26.05
N THR A 300 18.50 -25.39 -26.72
CA THR A 300 18.98 -26.78 -26.60
C THR A 300 20.40 -26.95 -27.18
N GLU A 301 20.71 -26.26 -28.28
CA GLU A 301 22.07 -26.24 -28.86
C GLU A 301 23.06 -25.57 -27.90
N ILE A 302 22.73 -24.43 -27.32
CA ILE A 302 23.60 -23.69 -26.39
C ILE A 302 23.82 -24.45 -25.06
N LEU A 303 22.77 -25.02 -24.50
CA LEU A 303 22.80 -25.67 -23.17
C LEU A 303 23.20 -27.15 -23.22
N GLY A 304 22.91 -27.80 -24.34
CA GLY A 304 22.85 -29.25 -24.44
C GLY A 304 21.57 -29.82 -23.82
N VAL A 305 21.07 -30.95 -24.35
CA VAL A 305 19.82 -31.57 -23.91
C VAL A 305 19.79 -31.85 -22.42
N SER A 306 20.90 -32.33 -21.85
CA SER A 306 20.97 -32.69 -20.43
C SER A 306 20.78 -31.49 -19.49
N LEU A 307 21.44 -30.38 -19.76
CA LEU A 307 21.29 -29.15 -18.94
C LEU A 307 19.90 -28.52 -19.17
N PHE A 308 19.43 -28.51 -20.43
CA PHE A 308 18.07 -28.02 -20.73
C PHE A 308 17.03 -28.78 -19.90
N LYS A 309 17.10 -30.12 -19.89
CA LYS A 309 16.15 -30.96 -19.13
C LYS A 309 16.17 -30.70 -17.61
N ARG A 310 17.34 -30.39 -17.04
CA ARG A 310 17.43 -30.06 -15.61
C ARG A 310 16.89 -28.68 -15.30
N LEU A 311 17.09 -27.68 -16.16
CA LEU A 311 16.63 -26.31 -15.96
C LEU A 311 15.15 -26.11 -16.28
N TYR A 312 14.67 -26.79 -17.33
CA TYR A 312 13.31 -26.66 -17.86
C TYR A 312 12.55 -28.00 -17.84
N PRO A 313 12.55 -28.77 -16.75
CA PRO A 313 11.89 -30.09 -16.75
C PRO A 313 10.37 -29.98 -16.97
N VAL A 314 9.77 -28.88 -16.49
CA VAL A 314 8.34 -28.61 -16.59
C VAL A 314 8.11 -27.19 -17.04
N ILE A 315 7.33 -27.01 -18.08
CA ILE A 315 6.90 -25.71 -18.61
C ILE A 315 5.39 -25.60 -18.53
N LEU A 316 4.91 -24.52 -17.93
CA LEU A 316 3.50 -24.17 -17.83
C LEU A 316 3.21 -22.95 -18.71
N THR A 317 2.30 -23.10 -19.69
CA THR A 317 1.95 -22.02 -20.62
C THR A 317 0.44 -21.81 -20.72
N ASP A 318 -0.01 -20.78 -21.44
CA ASP A 318 -1.41 -20.59 -21.78
C ASP A 318 -1.79 -21.34 -23.07
N ASN A 319 -3.02 -21.09 -23.56
CA ASN A 319 -3.51 -21.72 -24.80
C ASN A 319 -3.25 -20.86 -26.05
N GLY A 320 -2.17 -20.08 -26.06
CA GLY A 320 -1.76 -19.30 -27.22
C GLY A 320 -1.56 -20.16 -28.44
N VAL A 321 -1.88 -19.64 -29.64
CA VAL A 321 -1.73 -20.38 -30.91
C VAL A 321 -0.27 -20.77 -31.14
N GLU A 322 0.65 -20.00 -30.62
CA GLU A 322 2.11 -20.20 -30.71
C GLU A 322 2.61 -21.41 -29.91
N PHE A 323 1.80 -21.94 -28.97
CA PHE A 323 2.18 -23.08 -28.13
C PHE A 323 1.46 -24.37 -28.46
N LYS A 324 0.63 -24.40 -29.51
CA LYS A 324 -0.22 -25.56 -29.86
C LYS A 324 0.52 -26.76 -30.49
N ASN A 325 1.85 -26.74 -30.51
CA ASN A 325 2.66 -27.88 -30.95
C ASN A 325 3.55 -28.35 -29.76
N PRO A 326 2.98 -28.92 -28.68
CA PRO A 326 3.76 -29.37 -27.54
C PRO A 326 4.79 -30.44 -27.86
N GLN A 327 4.53 -31.32 -28.83
CA GLN A 327 5.45 -32.37 -29.22
C GLN A 327 6.78 -31.81 -29.72
N ALA A 328 6.74 -30.77 -30.57
CA ALA A 328 7.95 -30.10 -31.05
C ALA A 328 8.68 -29.32 -29.96
N LEU A 329 7.97 -28.87 -28.90
CA LEU A 329 8.58 -28.22 -27.75
C LEU A 329 9.21 -29.25 -26.80
N GLU A 330 8.57 -30.41 -26.62
CA GLU A 330 9.01 -31.46 -25.69
C GLU A 330 10.19 -32.28 -26.24
N HIS A 331 10.34 -32.36 -27.53
CA HIS A 331 11.37 -33.19 -28.19
C HIS A 331 12.30 -32.35 -29.09
N THR A 332 13.53 -32.76 -29.17
CA THR A 332 14.47 -32.22 -30.14
C THR A 332 14.13 -32.76 -31.56
N ARG A 333 14.74 -32.19 -32.60
CA ARG A 333 14.63 -32.71 -33.97
C ARG A 333 15.13 -34.15 -34.11
N THR A 334 16.00 -34.60 -33.21
CA THR A 334 16.52 -35.97 -33.15
C THR A 334 15.66 -36.90 -32.29
N GLY A 335 14.50 -36.45 -31.78
CA GLY A 335 13.57 -37.23 -30.98
C GLY A 335 13.89 -37.33 -29.47
N LEU A 336 14.97 -36.70 -28.99
CA LEU A 336 15.31 -36.72 -27.57
C LEU A 336 14.37 -35.83 -26.75
N SER A 337 13.82 -36.36 -25.65
CA SER A 337 12.96 -35.60 -24.74
C SER A 337 13.77 -34.57 -23.97
N ARG A 338 13.34 -33.28 -23.99
CA ARG A 338 14.01 -32.15 -23.34
C ARG A 338 13.18 -31.50 -22.25
N THR A 339 11.84 -31.54 -22.28
CA THR A 339 10.95 -30.93 -21.32
C THR A 339 9.57 -31.59 -21.33
N ARG A 340 8.69 -31.20 -20.43
CA ARG A 340 7.27 -31.52 -20.46
C ARG A 340 6.44 -30.25 -20.37
N VAL A 341 5.48 -30.06 -21.29
CA VAL A 341 4.67 -28.85 -21.41
C VAL A 341 3.26 -29.11 -20.93
N PHE A 342 2.77 -28.21 -20.06
CA PHE A 342 1.39 -28.20 -19.58
C PHE A 342 0.70 -26.88 -19.90
N PHE A 343 -0.63 -26.90 -19.99
CA PHE A 343 -1.44 -25.75 -20.36
C PHE A 343 -2.34 -25.34 -19.21
N CYS A 344 -2.35 -24.03 -18.92
CA CYS A 344 -3.31 -23.43 -18.01
C CYS A 344 -4.74 -23.56 -18.54
N ASP A 345 -5.70 -23.45 -17.64
CA ASP A 345 -7.10 -23.34 -18.05
C ASP A 345 -7.36 -21.99 -18.73
N PRO A 346 -8.32 -21.96 -19.67
CA PRO A 346 -8.66 -20.72 -20.34
C PRO A 346 -9.06 -19.62 -19.35
N GLN A 347 -8.49 -18.43 -19.51
CA GLN A 347 -8.72 -17.24 -18.66
C GLN A 347 -8.27 -17.40 -17.19
N ALA A 348 -7.56 -18.45 -16.84
CA ALA A 348 -7.05 -18.71 -15.49
C ALA A 348 -5.66 -18.10 -15.29
N SER A 349 -5.54 -16.76 -15.36
CA SER A 349 -4.25 -16.06 -15.23
C SER A 349 -3.58 -16.28 -13.86
N TRP A 350 -4.36 -16.58 -12.82
CA TRP A 350 -3.85 -16.92 -11.48
C TRP A 350 -3.01 -18.20 -11.43
N GLN A 351 -3.07 -19.04 -12.48
CA GLN A 351 -2.27 -20.27 -12.58
C GLN A 351 -0.81 -19.95 -12.98
N LYS A 352 -0.55 -18.76 -13.56
CA LYS A 352 0.77 -18.23 -13.90
C LYS A 352 1.06 -16.87 -13.21
N PRO A 353 1.16 -16.81 -11.90
CA PRO A 353 1.26 -15.53 -11.18
C PRO A 353 2.59 -14.80 -11.42
N GLN A 354 3.68 -15.54 -11.67
CA GLN A 354 5.00 -14.96 -11.89
C GLN A 354 5.09 -14.22 -13.23
N VAL A 355 4.46 -14.74 -14.28
CA VAL A 355 4.42 -14.10 -15.60
C VAL A 355 3.77 -12.73 -15.53
N GLU A 356 2.59 -12.62 -14.91
CA GLU A 356 1.88 -11.33 -14.82
C GLU A 356 2.70 -10.27 -14.08
N ASN A 357 3.32 -10.63 -12.96
CA ASN A 357 4.14 -9.72 -12.17
C ASN A 357 5.37 -9.24 -12.93
N ASN A 358 6.06 -10.15 -13.63
CA ASN A 358 7.26 -9.82 -14.38
C ASN A 358 6.97 -9.04 -15.67
N HIS A 359 5.87 -9.33 -16.36
CA HIS A 359 5.45 -8.54 -17.52
C HIS A 359 5.18 -7.07 -17.19
N ARG A 360 4.78 -6.75 -15.95
CA ARG A 360 4.67 -5.35 -15.50
C ARG A 360 6.02 -4.63 -15.52
N LEU A 361 7.13 -5.32 -15.25
CA LEU A 361 8.47 -4.74 -15.31
C LEU A 361 8.86 -4.45 -16.77
N ILE A 362 8.58 -5.38 -17.68
CA ILE A 362 8.76 -5.14 -19.13
C ILE A 362 7.96 -3.89 -19.55
N ARG A 363 6.71 -3.76 -19.09
CA ARG A 363 5.83 -2.65 -19.47
C ARG A 363 6.22 -1.29 -18.89
N ARG A 364 7.10 -1.23 -17.91
CA ARG A 364 7.73 0.03 -17.47
C ARG A 364 8.78 0.52 -18.47
N ILE A 365 9.55 -0.41 -19.04
CA ILE A 365 10.60 -0.10 -20.02
C ILE A 365 9.96 0.10 -21.40
N LEU A 366 9.04 -0.76 -21.76
CA LEU A 366 8.33 -0.79 -23.05
C LEU A 366 6.82 -0.70 -22.84
N PRO A 367 6.25 0.51 -22.75
CA PRO A 367 4.81 0.72 -22.56
C PRO A 367 3.96 0.02 -23.64
N LYS A 368 2.69 -0.23 -23.33
CA LYS A 368 1.75 -0.81 -24.30
C LYS A 368 1.64 0.08 -25.54
N GLY A 369 1.67 -0.57 -26.71
CA GLY A 369 1.59 0.14 -27.99
C GLY A 369 2.96 0.45 -28.62
N VAL A 370 4.05 0.36 -27.86
CA VAL A 370 5.42 0.50 -28.41
C VAL A 370 5.75 -0.72 -29.25
N SER A 371 6.22 -0.51 -30.49
CA SER A 371 6.67 -1.57 -31.38
C SER A 371 8.00 -2.16 -30.93
N PHE A 372 8.13 -3.49 -31.01
CA PHE A 372 9.40 -4.19 -30.74
C PHE A 372 10.27 -4.37 -31.97
N SER A 373 9.79 -3.94 -33.15
CA SER A 373 10.53 -4.10 -34.41
C SER A 373 11.93 -3.50 -34.42
N PRO A 374 12.18 -2.31 -33.79
CA PRO A 374 13.53 -1.74 -33.78
C PRO A 374 14.49 -2.42 -32.79
N LEU A 375 13.98 -3.28 -31.89
CA LEU A 375 14.81 -3.89 -30.85
C LEU A 375 15.75 -4.94 -31.43
N THR A 376 16.94 -4.98 -30.85
CA THR A 376 17.96 -6.00 -31.09
C THR A 376 18.01 -7.03 -29.97
N VAL A 377 18.73 -8.13 -30.19
CA VAL A 377 18.98 -9.12 -29.12
C VAL A 377 19.74 -8.50 -27.96
N ALA A 378 20.69 -7.60 -28.22
CA ALA A 378 21.42 -6.89 -27.16
C ALA A 378 20.50 -6.01 -26.29
N ASP A 379 19.52 -5.31 -26.92
CA ASP A 379 18.54 -4.53 -26.15
C ASP A 379 17.69 -5.42 -25.23
N VAL A 380 17.31 -6.60 -25.72
CA VAL A 380 16.53 -7.57 -24.93
C VAL A 380 17.34 -8.19 -23.82
N THR A 381 18.62 -8.50 -24.06
CA THR A 381 19.57 -8.95 -23.02
C THR A 381 19.72 -7.89 -21.94
N LEU A 382 19.89 -6.63 -22.31
CA LEU A 382 19.97 -5.50 -21.38
C LEU A 382 18.70 -5.39 -20.52
N ILE A 383 17.53 -5.43 -21.14
CA ILE A 383 16.24 -5.44 -20.41
C ILE A 383 16.18 -6.60 -19.42
N CYS A 384 16.59 -7.79 -19.84
CA CYS A 384 16.61 -8.98 -19.01
C CYS A 384 17.51 -8.79 -17.78
N CYS A 385 18.73 -8.27 -17.97
CA CYS A 385 19.67 -7.98 -16.88
C CYS A 385 19.08 -6.98 -15.88
N HIS A 386 18.53 -5.87 -16.32
CA HIS A 386 17.93 -4.87 -15.43
C HIS A 386 16.74 -5.42 -14.63
N ILE A 387 15.85 -6.18 -15.25
CA ILE A 387 14.68 -6.74 -14.58
C ILE A 387 15.07 -7.76 -13.51
N ASN A 388 16.09 -8.58 -13.78
CA ASN A 388 16.54 -9.60 -12.84
C ASN A 388 17.47 -9.07 -11.73
N SER A 389 17.91 -7.82 -11.84
CA SER A 389 18.72 -7.13 -10.82
C SER A 389 17.87 -6.32 -9.82
N VAL A 390 16.53 -6.39 -9.90
CA VAL A 390 15.65 -5.71 -8.96
C VAL A 390 15.52 -6.52 -7.67
N LEU A 391 15.80 -5.89 -6.53
CA LEU A 391 15.47 -6.46 -5.23
C LEU A 391 13.96 -6.59 -5.07
N ARG A 392 13.50 -7.74 -4.55
CA ARG A 392 12.07 -8.06 -4.44
C ARG A 392 11.70 -8.45 -3.02
N GLU A 393 10.69 -7.80 -2.47
CA GLU A 393 10.16 -8.08 -1.13
C GLU A 393 9.74 -9.55 -0.97
N ASN A 394 9.06 -10.11 -1.98
CA ASN A 394 8.63 -11.52 -1.97
C ASN A 394 9.78 -12.54 -2.16
N LEU A 395 11.00 -12.10 -2.32
CA LEU A 395 12.21 -12.91 -2.36
C LEU A 395 13.17 -12.53 -1.21
N ASP A 396 12.64 -12.08 -0.09
CA ASP A 396 13.41 -11.64 1.09
C ASP A 396 14.46 -10.57 0.75
N ASN A 397 14.06 -9.60 -0.08
CA ASN A 397 14.93 -8.54 -0.61
C ASN A 397 16.17 -9.04 -1.35
N LYS A 398 16.09 -10.22 -1.98
CA LYS A 398 17.07 -10.71 -2.92
C LYS A 398 16.68 -10.39 -4.35
N THR A 399 17.67 -10.36 -5.23
CA THR A 399 17.43 -10.28 -6.67
C THR A 399 17.19 -11.68 -7.24
N PRO A 400 16.48 -11.81 -8.37
CA PRO A 400 16.46 -13.08 -9.12
C PRO A 400 17.84 -13.62 -9.48
N PHE A 401 18.86 -12.75 -9.73
CA PHE A 401 20.24 -13.18 -9.94
C PHE A 401 20.84 -13.89 -8.74
N ASP A 402 20.61 -13.36 -7.50
CA ASP A 402 21.11 -13.95 -6.27
C ASP A 402 20.61 -15.39 -6.06
N LEU A 403 19.39 -15.66 -6.54
CA LEU A 403 18.74 -16.95 -6.42
C LEU A 403 19.13 -17.96 -7.53
N MET A 404 19.90 -17.51 -8.54
CA MET A 404 20.45 -18.39 -9.59
C MET A 404 21.86 -18.89 -9.22
N ASP A 405 22.13 -19.14 -7.95
CA ASP A 405 23.41 -19.49 -7.38
C ASP A 405 23.83 -20.96 -7.61
N SER A 406 22.89 -21.81 -8.02
CA SER A 406 23.15 -23.21 -8.34
C SER A 406 24.16 -23.36 -9.48
N LYS A 407 24.87 -24.50 -9.53
CA LYS A 407 25.82 -24.81 -10.60
C LYS A 407 25.20 -24.70 -11.99
N ASP A 408 23.98 -25.23 -12.16
CA ASP A 408 23.26 -25.18 -13.43
C ASP A 408 22.75 -23.74 -13.74
N GLY A 409 22.33 -22.99 -12.71
CA GLY A 409 21.96 -21.59 -12.84
C GLY A 409 23.12 -20.70 -13.29
N LYS A 410 24.28 -20.81 -12.62
CA LYS A 410 25.50 -20.07 -13.01
C LYS A 410 25.95 -20.41 -14.43
N LYS A 411 25.86 -21.69 -14.81
CA LYS A 411 26.17 -22.11 -16.18
C LYS A 411 25.21 -21.52 -17.21
N LEU A 412 23.91 -21.46 -16.89
CA LEU A 412 22.91 -20.79 -17.74
C LEU A 412 23.26 -19.31 -17.95
N LEU A 413 23.53 -18.59 -16.86
CA LEU A 413 23.86 -17.16 -16.91
C LEU A 413 25.10 -16.90 -17.76
N SER A 414 26.16 -17.71 -17.59
CA SER A 414 27.39 -17.60 -18.37
C SER A 414 27.15 -17.86 -19.86
N LEU A 415 26.42 -18.94 -20.23
CA LEU A 415 26.15 -19.29 -21.62
C LEU A 415 25.28 -18.26 -22.33
N LEU A 416 24.35 -17.62 -21.62
CA LEU A 416 23.50 -16.57 -22.17
C LEU A 416 24.06 -15.15 -21.99
N GLN A 417 25.30 -15.02 -21.46
CA GLN A 417 25.98 -13.75 -21.23
C GLN A 417 25.17 -12.77 -20.38
N LEU A 418 24.48 -13.28 -19.37
CA LEU A 418 23.67 -12.50 -18.45
C LEU A 418 24.47 -12.17 -17.19
N SER A 419 24.48 -10.91 -16.82
CA SER A 419 25.18 -10.41 -15.63
C SER A 419 24.31 -9.45 -14.80
N PRO A 420 24.46 -9.43 -13.47
CA PRO A 420 23.73 -8.50 -12.62
C PRO A 420 24.19 -7.06 -12.89
N ILE A 421 23.23 -6.14 -12.75
CA ILE A 421 23.45 -4.69 -12.83
C ILE A 421 23.58 -4.16 -11.40
N PRO A 422 24.54 -3.26 -11.12
CA PRO A 422 24.63 -2.61 -9.83
C PRO A 422 23.30 -1.96 -9.43
N PRO A 423 22.91 -2.02 -8.15
CA PRO A 423 21.58 -1.57 -7.71
C PRO A 423 21.20 -0.16 -8.16
N ASP A 424 22.13 0.79 -8.06
CA ASP A 424 21.90 2.19 -8.43
C ASP A 424 21.78 2.42 -9.94
N GLU A 425 22.33 1.51 -10.75
CA GLU A 425 22.26 1.57 -12.20
C GLU A 425 20.98 0.94 -12.74
N VAL A 426 20.26 0.16 -11.94
CA VAL A 426 19.02 -0.48 -12.36
C VAL A 426 18.03 0.55 -12.88
N THR A 427 17.66 0.42 -14.14
CA THR A 427 16.75 1.34 -14.84
C THR A 427 15.54 0.59 -15.37
N LEU A 428 14.35 0.94 -14.88
CA LEU A 428 13.06 0.35 -15.29
C LEU A 428 12.15 1.43 -15.89
N SER A 429 12.69 2.19 -16.82
CA SER A 429 11.97 3.25 -17.53
C SER A 429 12.33 3.22 -19.01
N PRO A 430 11.54 3.88 -19.90
CA PRO A 430 11.86 3.95 -21.33
C PRO A 430 13.23 4.59 -21.64
N LYS A 431 13.83 5.27 -20.68
CA LYS A 431 15.17 5.87 -20.80
C LYS A 431 16.27 4.81 -21.00
N LEU A 432 16.05 3.56 -20.56
CA LEU A 432 17.01 2.47 -20.71
C LEU A 432 17.44 2.24 -22.16
N LEU A 433 16.51 2.38 -23.11
CA LEU A 433 16.73 2.12 -24.53
C LEU A 433 16.89 3.40 -25.37
N LYS A 434 16.91 4.56 -24.75
CA LYS A 434 17.20 5.80 -25.46
C LYS A 434 18.72 5.89 -25.68
N ARG A 435 19.13 5.69 -26.90
CA ARG A 435 20.47 5.96 -27.39
C ARG A 435 20.62 7.45 -27.68
#